data_541a662f3335bdeb92fad89d2b62dfc0
#
_entry.id   541a662f3335bdeb92fad89d2b62dfc0
#
_cell.length_a   1.000
_cell.length_b   1.000
_cell.length_c   1.000
_cell.angle_alpha   90.00
_cell.angle_beta   90.00
_cell.angle_gamma   90.00
#
_symmetry.space_group_name_H-M   'P 1'
#
loop_
_entity.id
_entity.type
_entity.pdbx_description
1 polymer ?
#
loop_
_entity_poly.entity_id
_entity_poly.type
_entity_poly.pdbx_seq_one_letter_code
_entity_poly.pdbx_strand_id
1 'polypeptide(L)'
;AGNNRLGGDDFDQRVIDWIADEFKKSEGVDLRGDKMAMQRLKEAAEKAKIELSNVTTSTINLPFIGMNSDGTPLNLEMTLTRAKFNELTADLVEATMGPVRQAISDSGLKTSDLHKILMVGGSSRIPAVQEAVKKYTGVEPFKGINPDECVAIGAAIQGGVLAGDVKGLLLLDVTPLSLGIETMGGINTKIIDRNTTIPVKKSQIFSTAVDNQPSVEVHVLQGERDFAKDNKTLGVFHLDGIMPARRGVPPIEVTFDID
;
A
#
# COMPACT_ATOMS: atom_id res chain seq x y z
N ALA A 1 -8.57 1.38 5.53
CA ALA A 1 -8.12 0.13 4.92
C ALA A 1 -7.16 0.43 3.77
N GLY A 2 -6.16 -0.42 3.54
CA GLY A 2 -5.20 -0.21 2.44
C GLY A 2 -4.16 -1.32 2.36
N ASN A 3 -3.44 -1.34 1.22
CA ASN A 3 -2.23 -2.15 1.03
C ASN A 3 -1.15 -1.25 0.43
N ASN A 4 -0.24 -0.77 1.26
CA ASN A 4 0.84 0.15 0.87
C ASN A 4 2.03 -0.54 0.15
N ARG A 5 1.94 -1.85 -0.07
CA ARG A 5 2.94 -2.64 -0.80
C ARG A 5 2.46 -3.06 -2.19
N LEU A 6 1.24 -2.69 -2.59
CA LEU A 6 0.67 -3.03 -3.88
C LEU A 6 0.53 -1.76 -4.72
N GLY A 7 1.17 -1.74 -5.88
CA GLY A 7 1.18 -0.61 -6.80
C GLY A 7 1.45 -1.00 -8.24
N GLY A 8 1.65 -0.02 -9.12
CA GLY A 8 1.91 -0.22 -10.53
C GLY A 8 3.14 -1.05 -10.83
N ASP A 9 4.18 -0.93 -9.99
CA ASP A 9 5.44 -1.69 -10.14
C ASP A 9 5.23 -3.21 -10.03
N ASP A 10 4.25 -3.66 -9.23
CA ASP A 10 3.93 -5.09 -9.11
C ASP A 10 3.34 -5.63 -10.42
N PHE A 11 2.49 -4.84 -11.08
CA PHE A 11 1.96 -5.17 -12.40
C PHE A 11 3.06 -5.20 -13.45
N ASP A 12 3.99 -4.23 -13.42
CA ASP A 12 5.15 -4.20 -14.32
C ASP A 12 6.02 -5.42 -14.12
N GLN A 13 6.26 -5.83 -12.87
CA GLN A 13 7.08 -6.99 -12.56
C GLN A 13 6.51 -8.29 -13.16
N ARG A 14 5.18 -8.47 -13.16
CA ARG A 14 4.54 -9.63 -13.82
C ARG A 14 4.83 -9.66 -15.32
N VAL A 15 4.81 -8.50 -15.96
CA VAL A 15 5.12 -8.38 -17.39
C VAL A 15 6.60 -8.65 -17.65
N ILE A 16 7.50 -8.07 -16.83
CA ILE A 16 8.95 -8.30 -16.91
C ILE A 16 9.27 -9.78 -16.80
N ASP A 17 8.72 -10.45 -15.79
CA ASP A 17 8.96 -11.88 -15.55
C ASP A 17 8.48 -12.73 -16.73
N TRP A 18 7.30 -12.42 -17.26
CA TRP A 18 6.77 -13.11 -18.43
C TRP A 18 7.67 -12.91 -19.67
N ILE A 19 8.09 -11.66 -19.95
CA ILE A 19 8.98 -11.38 -21.09
C ILE A 19 10.31 -12.13 -20.95
N ALA A 20 10.92 -12.07 -19.75
CA ALA A 20 12.20 -12.73 -19.49
C ALA A 20 12.11 -14.25 -19.63
N ASP A 21 11.00 -14.86 -19.17
CA ASP A 21 10.76 -16.30 -19.31
C ASP A 21 10.53 -16.72 -20.76
N GLU A 22 9.73 -15.98 -21.52
CA GLU A 22 9.50 -16.25 -22.95
C GLU A 22 10.80 -16.07 -23.76
N PHE A 23 11.57 -15.01 -23.49
CA PHE A 23 12.85 -14.80 -24.15
C PHE A 23 13.87 -15.92 -23.84
N LYS A 24 13.91 -16.35 -22.58
CA LYS A 24 14.76 -17.47 -22.18
C LYS A 24 14.35 -18.79 -22.85
N LYS A 25 13.06 -19.01 -23.07
CA LYS A 25 12.56 -20.19 -23.80
C LYS A 25 12.94 -20.15 -25.29
N SER A 26 12.86 -18.98 -25.93
CA SER A 26 13.15 -18.86 -27.37
C SER A 26 14.63 -18.78 -27.69
N GLU A 27 15.39 -17.99 -26.94
CA GLU A 27 16.78 -17.65 -27.23
C GLU A 27 17.80 -18.35 -26.32
N GLY A 28 17.35 -19.04 -25.25
CA GLY A 28 18.22 -19.72 -24.30
C GLY A 28 18.97 -18.78 -23.35
N VAL A 29 18.74 -17.46 -23.41
CA VAL A 29 19.44 -16.43 -22.64
C VAL A 29 18.52 -15.85 -21.57
N ASP A 30 18.98 -15.81 -20.32
CA ASP A 30 18.25 -15.20 -19.22
C ASP A 30 18.67 -13.74 -19.04
N LEU A 31 17.77 -12.81 -19.36
CA LEU A 31 18.03 -11.37 -19.28
C LEU A 31 18.14 -10.84 -17.83
N ARG A 32 17.70 -11.61 -16.83
CA ARG A 32 17.69 -11.18 -15.41
C ARG A 32 19.07 -10.95 -14.82
N GLY A 33 20.12 -11.53 -15.42
CA GLY A 33 21.51 -11.33 -15.05
C GLY A 33 22.12 -10.00 -15.53
N ASP A 34 21.50 -9.34 -16.48
CA ASP A 34 21.99 -8.08 -17.08
C ASP A 34 21.17 -6.89 -16.57
N LYS A 35 21.82 -6.00 -15.82
CA LYS A 35 21.18 -4.80 -15.25
C LYS A 35 20.65 -3.83 -16.31
N MET A 36 21.35 -3.71 -17.44
CA MET A 36 20.92 -2.82 -18.52
C MET A 36 19.71 -3.41 -19.25
N ALA A 37 19.70 -4.71 -19.50
CA ALA A 37 18.55 -5.40 -20.07
C ALA A 37 17.33 -5.27 -19.15
N MET A 38 17.50 -5.50 -17.85
CA MET A 38 16.41 -5.38 -16.86
C MET A 38 15.84 -3.96 -16.79
N GLN A 39 16.69 -2.92 -16.88
CA GLN A 39 16.20 -1.54 -16.90
C GLN A 39 15.34 -1.27 -18.14
N ARG A 40 15.79 -1.73 -19.30
CA ARG A 40 15.04 -1.58 -20.57
C ARG A 40 13.75 -2.40 -20.56
N LEU A 41 13.76 -3.60 -19.96
CA LEU A 41 12.56 -4.40 -19.77
C LEU A 41 11.55 -3.69 -18.86
N LYS A 42 12.00 -3.05 -17.77
CA LYS A 42 11.14 -2.29 -16.86
C LYS A 42 10.43 -1.15 -17.60
N GLU A 43 11.18 -0.35 -18.34
CA GLU A 43 10.62 0.77 -19.12
C GLU A 43 9.61 0.29 -20.17
N ALA A 44 9.93 -0.81 -20.86
CA ALA A 44 9.06 -1.38 -21.89
C ALA A 44 7.79 -2.01 -21.29
N ALA A 45 7.90 -2.68 -20.14
CA ALA A 45 6.77 -3.27 -19.43
C ALA A 45 5.80 -2.19 -18.91
N GLU A 46 6.33 -1.13 -18.30
CA GLU A 46 5.53 0.01 -17.84
C GLU A 46 4.80 0.68 -19.00
N LYS A 47 5.52 0.94 -20.10
CA LYS A 47 4.93 1.50 -21.32
C LYS A 47 3.80 0.61 -21.86
N ALA A 48 4.03 -0.69 -21.98
CA ALA A 48 3.03 -1.64 -22.45
C ALA A 48 1.80 -1.69 -21.51
N LYS A 49 2.00 -1.68 -20.19
CA LYS A 49 0.91 -1.57 -19.20
C LYS A 49 0.05 -0.33 -19.44
N ILE A 50 0.68 0.83 -19.62
CA ILE A 50 -0.02 2.10 -19.88
C ILE A 50 -0.80 2.03 -21.18
N GLU A 51 -0.18 1.55 -22.28
CA GLU A 51 -0.84 1.41 -23.57
C GLU A 51 -2.04 0.48 -23.50
N LEU A 52 -1.92 -0.67 -22.81
CA LEU A 52 -2.99 -1.66 -22.65
C LEU A 52 -4.21 -1.15 -21.85
N SER A 53 -4.11 -0.01 -21.19
CA SER A 53 -5.28 0.67 -20.62
C SER A 53 -6.20 1.25 -21.71
N ASN A 54 -5.67 1.57 -22.89
CA ASN A 54 -6.41 2.17 -23.99
C ASN A 54 -6.63 1.24 -25.19
N VAL A 55 -5.61 0.39 -25.49
CA VAL A 55 -5.64 -0.54 -26.64
C VAL A 55 -5.67 -1.99 -26.18
N THR A 56 -5.97 -2.92 -27.07
CA THR A 56 -6.06 -4.35 -26.75
C THR A 56 -4.74 -5.11 -26.92
N THR A 57 -3.76 -4.48 -27.61
CA THR A 57 -2.45 -5.07 -27.88
C THR A 57 -1.39 -3.99 -27.78
N SER A 58 -0.19 -4.36 -27.28
CA SER A 58 1.01 -3.51 -27.26
C SER A 58 2.19 -4.32 -27.80
N THR A 59 2.98 -3.73 -28.66
CA THR A 59 4.20 -4.36 -29.21
C THR A 59 5.41 -3.87 -28.44
N ILE A 60 6.18 -4.81 -27.91
CA ILE A 60 7.43 -4.56 -27.19
C ILE A 60 8.57 -4.89 -28.15
N ASN A 61 9.37 -3.89 -28.49
CA ASN A 61 10.51 -4.04 -29.40
C ASN A 61 11.75 -3.46 -28.73
N LEU A 62 12.70 -4.34 -28.38
CA LEU A 62 13.96 -4.01 -27.73
C LEU A 62 15.14 -4.59 -28.53
N PRO A 63 15.69 -3.83 -29.48
CA PRO A 63 16.84 -4.28 -30.24
C PRO A 63 18.08 -4.36 -29.35
N PHE A 64 18.96 -5.33 -29.64
CA PHE A 64 20.22 -5.56 -28.92
C PHE A 64 20.01 -5.69 -27.39
N ILE A 65 19.04 -6.49 -26.98
CA ILE A 65 18.68 -6.67 -25.54
C ILE A 65 19.63 -7.65 -24.84
N GLY A 66 20.28 -8.50 -25.55
CA GLY A 66 21.21 -9.52 -25.04
C GLY A 66 22.16 -10.00 -26.12
N MET A 67 23.01 -10.95 -25.74
CA MET A 67 23.91 -11.65 -26.64
C MET A 67 23.79 -13.16 -26.38
N ASN A 68 23.90 -13.96 -27.43
CA ASN A 68 24.03 -15.41 -27.27
C ASN A 68 25.48 -15.80 -26.91
N SER A 69 25.73 -17.09 -26.77
CA SER A 69 27.05 -17.61 -26.35
C SER A 69 28.17 -17.39 -27.36
N ASP A 70 27.85 -17.14 -28.63
CA ASP A 70 28.82 -16.85 -29.70
C ASP A 70 29.05 -15.35 -29.93
N GLY A 71 28.42 -14.49 -29.10
CA GLY A 71 28.52 -13.03 -29.16
C GLY A 71 27.59 -12.37 -30.18
N THR A 72 26.65 -13.10 -30.78
CA THR A 72 25.65 -12.52 -31.69
C THR A 72 24.61 -11.73 -30.88
N PRO A 73 24.32 -10.47 -31.28
CA PRO A 73 23.29 -9.67 -30.64
C PRO A 73 21.89 -10.26 -30.83
N LEU A 74 21.10 -10.26 -29.77
CA LEU A 74 19.73 -10.73 -29.76
C LEU A 74 18.75 -9.55 -29.63
N ASN A 75 17.66 -9.63 -30.37
CA ASN A 75 16.58 -8.67 -30.35
C ASN A 75 15.35 -9.30 -29.70
N LEU A 76 14.59 -8.50 -28.96
CA LEU A 76 13.31 -8.92 -28.42
C LEU A 76 12.19 -8.19 -29.17
N GLU A 77 11.30 -8.97 -29.78
CA GLU A 77 10.07 -8.47 -30.39
C GLU A 77 8.92 -9.35 -29.92
N MET A 78 8.01 -8.78 -29.14
CA MET A 78 6.89 -9.51 -28.55
C MET A 78 5.62 -8.66 -28.57
N THR A 79 4.47 -9.31 -28.71
CA THR A 79 3.17 -8.67 -28.56
C THR A 79 2.53 -9.11 -27.26
N LEU A 80 2.22 -8.15 -26.41
CA LEU A 80 1.45 -8.35 -25.19
C LEU A 80 0.00 -7.96 -25.46
N THR A 81 -0.92 -8.89 -25.27
CA THR A 81 -2.37 -8.61 -25.36
C THR A 81 -2.92 -8.21 -23.99
N ARG A 82 -3.99 -7.39 -23.94
CA ARG A 82 -4.70 -7.08 -22.71
C ARG A 82 -5.22 -8.35 -22.01
N ALA A 83 -5.65 -9.36 -22.76
CA ALA A 83 -6.06 -10.64 -22.19
C ALA A 83 -4.92 -11.34 -21.44
N LYS A 84 -3.73 -11.37 -22.05
CA LYS A 84 -2.54 -11.95 -21.39
C LYS A 84 -2.10 -11.12 -20.19
N PHE A 85 -2.12 -9.80 -20.29
CA PHE A 85 -1.85 -8.91 -19.16
C PHE A 85 -2.82 -9.17 -17.98
N ASN A 86 -4.11 -9.29 -18.27
CA ASN A 86 -5.12 -9.60 -17.25
C ASN A 86 -4.89 -10.97 -16.60
N GLU A 87 -4.49 -11.98 -17.39
CA GLU A 87 -4.12 -13.31 -16.87
C GLU A 87 -2.95 -13.22 -15.88
N LEU A 88 -1.86 -12.52 -16.28
CA LEU A 88 -0.65 -12.35 -15.48
C LEU A 88 -0.85 -11.59 -14.17
N THR A 89 -1.87 -10.73 -14.12
CA THR A 89 -2.09 -9.79 -13.01
C THR A 89 -3.40 -10.02 -12.26
N ALA A 90 -4.11 -11.12 -12.52
CA ALA A 90 -5.42 -11.40 -11.93
C ALA A 90 -5.39 -11.43 -10.40
N ASP A 91 -4.36 -12.01 -9.82
CA ASP A 91 -4.14 -12.07 -8.38
C ASP A 91 -3.90 -10.67 -7.76
N LEU A 92 -3.19 -9.80 -8.47
CA LEU A 92 -2.96 -8.42 -8.04
C LEU A 92 -4.26 -7.61 -8.05
N VAL A 93 -5.09 -7.79 -9.09
CA VAL A 93 -6.41 -7.15 -9.16
C VAL A 93 -7.29 -7.62 -7.99
N GLU A 94 -7.34 -8.92 -7.70
CA GLU A 94 -8.11 -9.44 -6.56
C GLU A 94 -7.56 -8.92 -5.22
N ALA A 95 -6.23 -8.79 -5.08
CA ALA A 95 -5.62 -8.24 -3.89
C ALA A 95 -6.04 -6.78 -3.60
N THR A 96 -6.40 -5.99 -4.63
CA THR A 96 -6.94 -4.64 -4.43
C THR A 96 -8.34 -4.66 -3.81
N MET A 97 -9.11 -5.72 -4.03
CA MET A 97 -10.50 -5.82 -3.58
C MET A 97 -10.64 -6.10 -2.08
N GLY A 98 -9.59 -6.67 -1.46
CA GLY A 98 -9.55 -6.86 0.00
C GLY A 98 -9.75 -5.54 0.77
N PRO A 99 -8.88 -4.53 0.57
CA PRO A 99 -9.04 -3.21 1.17
C PRO A 99 -10.36 -2.50 0.81
N VAL A 100 -10.87 -2.67 -0.42
CA VAL A 100 -12.16 -2.09 -0.85
C VAL A 100 -13.31 -2.67 -0.01
N ARG A 101 -13.39 -3.98 0.11
CA ARG A 101 -14.41 -4.66 0.96
C ARG A 101 -14.32 -4.22 2.42
N GLN A 102 -13.09 -4.14 2.94
CA GLN A 102 -12.85 -3.71 4.31
C GLN A 102 -13.30 -2.27 4.56
N ALA A 103 -12.99 -1.35 3.64
CA ALA A 103 -13.40 0.06 3.76
C ALA A 103 -14.92 0.21 3.77
N ILE A 104 -15.63 -0.51 2.90
CA ILE A 104 -17.09 -0.49 2.88
C ILE A 104 -17.66 -1.10 4.17
N SER A 105 -17.12 -2.23 4.62
CA SER A 105 -17.52 -2.85 5.89
C SER A 105 -17.32 -1.91 7.08
N ASP A 106 -16.17 -1.24 7.16
CA ASP A 106 -15.84 -0.32 8.24
C ASP A 106 -16.74 0.93 8.25
N SER A 107 -17.20 1.37 7.07
CA SER A 107 -18.09 2.52 6.96
C SER A 107 -19.52 2.26 7.45
N GLY A 108 -19.92 0.99 7.58
CA GLY A 108 -21.31 0.60 7.87
C GLY A 108 -22.28 0.85 6.72
N LEU A 109 -21.80 1.31 5.56
CA LEU A 109 -22.62 1.57 4.38
C LEU A 109 -22.77 0.30 3.52
N LYS A 110 -23.85 0.24 2.75
CA LYS A 110 -24.02 -0.74 1.68
C LYS A 110 -23.43 -0.17 0.38
N THR A 111 -23.07 -1.03 -0.55
CA THR A 111 -22.61 -0.61 -1.88
C THR A 111 -23.69 0.20 -2.62
N SER A 112 -24.97 -0.07 -2.37
CA SER A 112 -26.12 0.71 -2.91
C SER A 112 -26.18 2.15 -2.42
N ASP A 113 -25.53 2.47 -1.31
CA ASP A 113 -25.55 3.80 -0.70
C ASP A 113 -24.46 4.71 -1.28
N LEU A 114 -23.58 4.15 -2.14
CA LEU A 114 -22.51 4.89 -2.77
C LEU A 114 -23.04 5.75 -3.92
N HIS A 115 -22.89 7.06 -3.81
CA HIS A 115 -23.30 7.98 -4.87
C HIS A 115 -22.31 8.05 -6.03
N LYS A 116 -21.02 8.02 -5.73
CA LYS A 116 -19.92 8.06 -6.71
C LYS A 116 -18.73 7.27 -6.24
N ILE A 117 -18.00 6.70 -7.20
CA ILE A 117 -16.71 6.06 -6.97
C ILE A 117 -15.67 6.83 -7.76
N LEU A 118 -14.69 7.37 -7.06
CA LEU A 118 -13.57 8.08 -7.66
C LEU A 118 -12.38 7.14 -7.75
N MET A 119 -11.87 6.95 -8.96
CA MET A 119 -10.66 6.16 -9.22
C MET A 119 -9.46 7.10 -9.27
N VAL A 120 -8.52 6.94 -8.34
CA VAL A 120 -7.39 7.83 -8.14
C VAL A 120 -6.08 7.05 -8.30
N GLY A 121 -5.04 7.72 -8.85
CA GLY A 121 -3.73 7.14 -9.14
C GLY A 121 -3.68 6.39 -10.47
N GLY A 122 -2.48 6.35 -11.09
CA GLY A 122 -2.28 5.83 -12.45
C GLY A 122 -2.74 4.38 -12.64
N SER A 123 -2.52 3.50 -11.67
CA SER A 123 -2.94 2.09 -11.74
C SER A 123 -4.46 1.89 -11.77
N SER A 124 -5.24 2.88 -11.33
CA SER A 124 -6.71 2.86 -11.45
C SER A 124 -7.21 2.97 -12.89
N ARG A 125 -6.33 3.29 -13.85
CA ARG A 125 -6.64 3.29 -15.28
C ARG A 125 -6.71 1.87 -15.87
N ILE A 126 -6.16 0.87 -15.18
CA ILE A 126 -6.18 -0.53 -15.61
C ILE A 126 -7.63 -1.00 -15.71
N PRO A 127 -8.10 -1.44 -16.91
CA PRO A 127 -9.50 -1.81 -17.10
C PRO A 127 -9.99 -2.91 -16.17
N ALA A 128 -9.15 -3.92 -15.89
CA ALA A 128 -9.48 -5.00 -14.97
C ALA A 128 -9.73 -4.53 -13.53
N VAL A 129 -9.01 -3.50 -13.06
CA VAL A 129 -9.23 -2.89 -11.74
C VAL A 129 -10.57 -2.14 -11.71
N GLN A 130 -10.87 -1.36 -12.75
CA GLN A 130 -12.16 -0.65 -12.86
C GLN A 130 -13.34 -1.61 -12.89
N GLU A 131 -13.21 -2.69 -13.68
CA GLU A 131 -14.24 -3.71 -13.80
C GLU A 131 -14.47 -4.47 -12.49
N ALA A 132 -13.40 -4.80 -11.75
CA ALA A 132 -13.50 -5.45 -10.43
C ALA A 132 -14.27 -4.58 -9.43
N VAL A 133 -13.96 -3.28 -9.38
CA VAL A 133 -14.67 -2.32 -8.51
C VAL A 133 -16.12 -2.19 -8.93
N LYS A 134 -16.40 -2.01 -10.21
CA LYS A 134 -17.76 -1.93 -10.77
C LYS A 134 -18.57 -3.18 -10.46
N LYS A 135 -17.98 -4.36 -10.69
CA LYS A 135 -18.66 -5.65 -10.44
C LYS A 135 -19.03 -5.82 -8.96
N TYR A 136 -18.16 -5.38 -8.06
CA TYR A 136 -18.40 -5.50 -6.63
C TYR A 136 -19.44 -4.48 -6.12
N THR A 137 -19.36 -3.24 -6.58
CA THR A 137 -20.18 -2.14 -6.07
C THR A 137 -21.50 -1.98 -6.80
N GLY A 138 -21.58 -2.43 -8.06
CA GLY A 138 -22.71 -2.15 -8.97
C GLY A 138 -22.74 -0.71 -9.51
N VAL A 139 -21.75 0.12 -9.14
CA VAL A 139 -21.66 1.54 -9.52
C VAL A 139 -20.56 1.74 -10.54
N GLU A 140 -20.85 2.43 -11.64
CA GLU A 140 -19.83 2.80 -12.63
C GLU A 140 -18.84 3.82 -12.04
N PRO A 141 -17.53 3.58 -12.11
CA PRO A 141 -16.53 4.56 -11.69
C PRO A 141 -16.68 5.89 -12.44
N PHE A 142 -16.61 6.99 -11.68
CA PHE A 142 -16.75 8.33 -12.24
C PHE A 142 -15.50 8.73 -13.03
N LYS A 143 -15.70 9.14 -14.30
CA LYS A 143 -14.61 9.46 -15.25
C LYS A 143 -14.30 10.97 -15.38
N GLY A 144 -14.95 11.82 -14.58
CA GLY A 144 -14.82 13.28 -14.68
C GLY A 144 -13.62 13.89 -13.95
N ILE A 145 -12.72 13.06 -13.39
CA ILE A 145 -11.52 13.50 -12.69
C ILE A 145 -10.32 12.80 -13.32
N ASN A 146 -9.23 13.56 -13.55
CA ASN A 146 -7.96 12.97 -13.97
C ASN A 146 -7.32 12.23 -12.77
N PRO A 147 -7.16 10.91 -12.84
CA PRO A 147 -6.60 10.13 -11.73
C PRO A 147 -5.18 10.55 -11.31
N ASP A 148 -4.38 11.10 -12.23
CA ASP A 148 -2.99 11.49 -11.98
C ASP A 148 -2.90 12.84 -11.26
N GLU A 149 -3.90 13.72 -11.43
CA GLU A 149 -3.92 15.07 -10.87
C GLU A 149 -4.75 15.19 -9.59
N CYS A 150 -5.59 14.20 -9.30
CA CYS A 150 -6.58 14.25 -8.23
C CYS A 150 -5.96 14.57 -6.87
N VAL A 151 -4.80 13.99 -6.55
CA VAL A 151 -4.09 14.23 -5.27
C VAL A 151 -3.57 15.66 -5.21
N ALA A 152 -2.97 16.18 -6.28
CA ALA A 152 -2.45 17.55 -6.33
C ALA A 152 -3.57 18.58 -6.21
N ILE A 153 -4.70 18.35 -6.89
CA ILE A 153 -5.90 19.20 -6.79
C ILE A 153 -6.45 19.17 -5.35
N GLY A 154 -6.55 17.99 -4.76
CA GLY A 154 -7.02 17.84 -3.37
C GLY A 154 -6.11 18.57 -2.37
N ALA A 155 -4.79 18.46 -2.54
CA ALA A 155 -3.82 19.18 -1.72
C ALA A 155 -3.95 20.71 -1.86
N ALA A 156 -4.16 21.21 -3.08
CA ALA A 156 -4.38 22.64 -3.31
C ALA A 156 -5.67 23.14 -2.66
N ILE A 157 -6.75 22.37 -2.74
CA ILE A 157 -8.03 22.71 -2.07
C ILE A 157 -7.84 22.72 -0.55
N GLN A 158 -7.15 21.73 0.02
CA GLN A 158 -6.87 21.68 1.45
C GLN A 158 -5.98 22.85 1.90
N GLY A 159 -4.99 23.24 1.09
CA GLY A 159 -4.21 24.47 1.31
C GLY A 159 -5.09 25.71 1.39
N GLY A 160 -6.06 25.86 0.47
CA GLY A 160 -7.04 26.95 0.50
C GLY A 160 -7.96 26.92 1.72
N VAL A 161 -8.34 25.73 2.20
CA VAL A 161 -9.11 25.58 3.46
C VAL A 161 -8.29 26.08 4.65
N LEU A 162 -7.02 25.67 4.75
CA LEU A 162 -6.12 26.10 5.83
C LEU A 162 -5.80 27.60 5.78
N ALA A 163 -5.70 28.17 4.59
CA ALA A 163 -5.53 29.62 4.40
C ALA A 163 -6.81 30.44 4.68
N GLY A 164 -7.97 29.78 4.79
CA GLY A 164 -9.26 30.44 4.98
C GLY A 164 -9.94 30.94 3.71
N ASP A 165 -9.36 30.65 2.54
CA ASP A 165 -9.90 31.04 1.22
C ASP A 165 -11.09 30.16 0.80
N VAL A 166 -11.05 28.89 1.18
CA VAL A 166 -12.12 27.93 0.92
C VAL A 166 -12.89 27.64 2.21
N LYS A 167 -14.21 27.85 2.18
CA LYS A 167 -15.10 27.67 3.33
C LYS A 167 -16.11 26.56 3.06
N GLY A 168 -16.58 25.92 4.14
CA GLY A 168 -17.62 24.88 4.05
C GLY A 168 -17.14 23.49 3.67
N LEU A 169 -15.83 23.29 3.59
CA LEU A 169 -15.22 21.95 3.47
C LEU A 169 -14.58 21.55 4.80
N LEU A 170 -14.85 20.34 5.24
CA LEU A 170 -14.22 19.70 6.39
C LEU A 170 -13.61 18.37 5.93
N LEU A 171 -12.29 18.25 6.05
CA LEU A 171 -11.58 16.98 5.93
C LEU A 171 -11.21 16.48 7.31
N LEU A 172 -11.66 15.30 7.65
CA LEU A 172 -11.23 14.56 8.83
C LEU A 172 -10.52 13.30 8.36
N ASP A 173 -9.30 13.12 8.83
CA ASP A 173 -8.55 11.90 8.60
C ASP A 173 -8.65 10.97 9.81
N VAL A 174 -8.27 9.71 9.63
CA VAL A 174 -8.36 8.67 10.65
C VAL A 174 -7.10 7.81 10.68
N THR A 175 -6.80 7.25 11.84
CA THR A 175 -5.76 6.23 11.96
C THR A 175 -6.15 4.97 11.19
N PRO A 176 -5.34 4.48 10.23
CA PRO A 176 -5.69 3.29 9.44
C PRO A 176 -5.57 1.99 10.22
N LEU A 177 -4.72 1.97 11.25
CA LEU A 177 -4.44 0.82 12.12
C LEU A 177 -4.34 1.27 13.57
N SER A 178 -4.67 0.37 14.50
CA SER A 178 -4.52 0.61 15.93
C SER A 178 -3.05 0.78 16.31
N LEU A 179 -2.82 1.66 17.28
CA LEU A 179 -1.53 1.91 17.92
C LEU A 179 -1.56 1.46 19.35
N GLY A 180 -0.53 0.79 19.78
CA GLY A 180 -0.43 0.24 21.12
C GLY A 180 0.99 -0.06 21.55
N ILE A 181 1.12 -0.69 22.68
CA ILE A 181 2.41 -1.15 23.20
C ILE A 181 2.33 -2.63 23.58
N GLU A 182 3.50 -3.27 23.58
CA GLU A 182 3.63 -4.62 24.15
C GLU A 182 3.51 -4.56 25.66
N THR A 183 2.67 -5.43 26.21
CA THR A 183 2.50 -5.62 27.65
C THR A 183 2.85 -7.05 28.06
N MET A 184 2.76 -7.34 29.35
CA MET A 184 3.14 -8.64 29.93
C MET A 184 2.46 -9.80 29.15
N GLY A 185 3.27 -10.82 28.79
CA GLY A 185 2.81 -11.96 27.99
C GLY A 185 2.91 -11.75 26.48
N GLY A 186 3.56 -10.67 26.00
CA GLY A 186 3.69 -10.39 24.59
C GLY A 186 2.39 -9.90 23.93
N ILE A 187 1.49 -9.31 24.71
CA ILE A 187 0.18 -8.84 24.26
C ILE A 187 0.29 -7.42 23.70
N ASN A 188 -0.38 -7.18 22.59
CA ASN A 188 -0.55 -5.83 22.02
C ASN A 188 -1.70 -5.13 22.74
N THR A 189 -1.39 -4.22 23.67
CA THR A 189 -2.39 -3.38 24.34
C THR A 189 -2.62 -2.12 23.51
N LYS A 190 -3.78 -2.04 22.87
CA LYS A 190 -4.17 -0.90 22.03
C LYS A 190 -4.49 0.31 22.88
N ILE A 191 -3.94 1.47 22.51
CA ILE A 191 -4.21 2.78 23.16
C ILE A 191 -5.05 3.66 22.24
N ILE A 192 -4.76 3.64 20.94
CA ILE A 192 -5.58 4.29 19.92
C ILE A 192 -6.09 3.21 18.97
N ASP A 193 -7.41 3.10 18.86
CA ASP A 193 -8.04 2.16 17.95
C ASP A 193 -7.95 2.65 16.49
N ARG A 194 -7.94 1.73 15.53
CA ARG A 194 -8.09 2.06 14.12
C ARG A 194 -9.37 2.85 13.88
N ASN A 195 -9.38 3.66 12.84
CA ASN A 195 -10.47 4.55 12.47
C ASN A 195 -10.77 5.65 13.53
N THR A 196 -9.84 5.92 14.44
CA THR A 196 -9.92 7.09 15.32
C THR A 196 -9.60 8.35 14.54
N THR A 197 -10.48 9.35 14.59
CA THR A 197 -10.28 10.65 13.93
C THR A 197 -9.05 11.36 14.50
N ILE A 198 -8.25 11.94 13.65
CA ILE A 198 -7.09 12.77 14.01
C ILE A 198 -7.39 14.26 13.78
N PRO A 199 -6.77 15.19 14.55
CA PRO A 199 -5.75 14.94 15.58
C PRO A 199 -6.32 14.25 16.82
N VAL A 200 -5.52 13.40 17.48
CA VAL A 200 -5.92 12.68 18.68
C VAL A 200 -4.76 12.51 19.65
N LYS A 201 -5.03 12.70 20.94
CA LYS A 201 -4.09 12.44 22.03
C LYS A 201 -4.73 11.51 23.03
N LYS A 202 -4.08 10.37 23.31
CA LYS A 202 -4.52 9.41 24.33
C LYS A 202 -3.36 8.94 25.18
N SER A 203 -3.60 8.87 26.49
CA SER A 203 -2.65 8.36 27.48
C SER A 203 -3.20 7.16 28.20
N GLN A 204 -2.31 6.25 28.59
CA GLN A 204 -2.63 5.14 29.49
C GLN A 204 -1.49 4.94 30.47
N ILE A 205 -1.85 4.69 31.74
CA ILE A 205 -0.89 4.45 32.82
C ILE A 205 -0.64 2.96 32.93
N PHE A 206 0.64 2.60 32.87
CA PHE A 206 1.18 1.27 33.10
C PHE A 206 2.03 1.27 34.36
N SER A 207 2.65 0.16 34.70
CA SER A 207 3.51 0.05 35.87
C SER A 207 4.60 -1.01 35.65
N THR A 208 5.50 -1.14 36.62
CA THR A 208 6.56 -2.14 36.64
C THR A 208 6.03 -3.56 36.86
N ALA A 209 6.68 -4.54 36.24
CA ALA A 209 6.31 -5.96 36.32
C ALA A 209 6.97 -6.69 37.50
N VAL A 210 8.10 -6.18 38.01
CA VAL A 210 8.84 -6.75 39.14
C VAL A 210 9.19 -5.68 40.17
N ASP A 211 9.48 -6.11 41.41
CA ASP A 211 9.87 -5.22 42.50
C ASP A 211 11.23 -4.56 42.21
N ASN A 212 11.35 -3.28 42.55
CA ASN A 212 12.58 -2.48 42.38
C ASN A 212 13.12 -2.46 40.94
N GLN A 213 12.23 -2.54 39.95
CA GLN A 213 12.59 -2.46 38.52
C GLN A 213 13.13 -1.07 38.19
N PRO A 214 14.41 -0.93 37.74
CA PRO A 214 15.05 0.38 37.54
C PRO A 214 14.70 1.01 36.18
N SER A 215 14.22 0.21 35.22
CA SER A 215 13.89 0.65 33.86
C SER A 215 12.77 -0.17 33.26
N VAL A 216 12.12 0.40 32.25
CA VAL A 216 11.13 -0.30 31.40
C VAL A 216 11.46 -0.07 29.95
N GLU A 217 11.19 -1.07 29.14
CA GLU A 217 11.19 -1.00 27.70
C GLU A 217 9.75 -0.84 27.21
N VAL A 218 9.51 0.19 26.41
CA VAL A 218 8.23 0.45 25.77
C VAL A 218 8.34 0.09 24.29
N HIS A 219 7.83 -1.06 23.93
CA HIS A 219 7.78 -1.54 22.55
C HIS A 219 6.49 -1.06 21.88
N VAL A 220 6.62 -0.11 20.95
CA VAL A 220 5.49 0.54 20.25
C VAL A 220 5.12 -0.23 19.01
N LEU A 221 3.83 -0.51 18.87
CA LEU A 221 3.25 -1.40 17.89
C LEU A 221 2.16 -0.72 17.07
N GLN A 222 2.05 -1.15 15.81
CA GLN A 222 0.95 -0.79 14.92
C GLN A 222 0.33 -2.06 14.33
N GLY A 223 -0.97 -2.24 14.51
CA GLY A 223 -1.72 -3.36 13.92
C GLY A 223 -2.84 -3.89 14.79
N GLU A 224 -3.56 -4.87 14.25
CA GLU A 224 -4.79 -5.39 14.84
C GLU A 224 -4.62 -6.74 15.56
N ARG A 225 -3.44 -7.37 15.47
CA ARG A 225 -3.18 -8.68 16.03
C ARG A 225 -3.03 -8.60 17.55
N ASP A 226 -3.46 -9.66 18.26
CA ASP A 226 -3.43 -9.70 19.72
C ASP A 226 -1.99 -9.81 20.28
N PHE A 227 -1.09 -10.46 19.55
CA PHE A 227 0.30 -10.61 19.99
C PHE A 227 1.22 -9.58 19.34
N ALA A 228 2.14 -9.04 20.15
CA ALA A 228 3.12 -8.04 19.73
C ALA A 228 3.92 -8.47 18.49
N LYS A 229 4.41 -9.72 18.47
CA LYS A 229 5.21 -10.31 17.39
C LYS A 229 4.51 -10.32 16.03
N ASP A 230 3.19 -10.29 16.00
CA ASP A 230 2.37 -10.37 14.79
C ASP A 230 1.98 -8.98 14.25
N ASN A 231 2.43 -7.92 14.93
CA ASN A 231 2.20 -6.52 14.57
C ASN A 231 3.49 -5.86 14.08
N LYS A 232 3.33 -4.68 13.47
CA LYS A 232 4.49 -3.88 13.04
C LYS A 232 5.08 -3.14 14.22
N THR A 233 6.36 -3.35 14.48
CA THR A 233 7.15 -2.52 15.40
C THR A 233 7.36 -1.13 14.78
N LEU A 234 6.99 -0.09 15.51
CA LEU A 234 7.28 1.31 15.16
C LEU A 234 8.56 1.80 15.83
N GLY A 235 8.80 1.34 17.05
CA GLY A 235 9.99 1.70 17.81
C GLY A 235 10.04 1.01 19.17
N VAL A 236 11.20 1.11 19.79
CA VAL A 236 11.45 0.62 21.17
C VAL A 236 12.10 1.76 21.94
N PHE A 237 11.51 2.14 23.05
CA PHE A 237 11.98 3.22 23.91
C PHE A 237 12.34 2.68 25.28
N HIS A 238 13.43 3.18 25.85
CA HIS A 238 13.85 2.83 27.20
C HIS A 238 13.58 4.00 28.15
N LEU A 239 12.93 3.72 29.25
CA LEU A 239 12.74 4.64 30.36
C LEU A 239 13.55 4.13 31.54
N ASP A 240 14.59 4.87 31.92
CA ASP A 240 15.49 4.55 33.02
C ASP A 240 15.23 5.44 34.24
N GLY A 241 15.85 5.09 35.38
CA GLY A 241 15.79 5.91 36.59
C GLY A 241 14.47 5.81 37.35
N ILE A 242 13.75 4.70 37.19
CA ILE A 242 12.55 4.44 37.99
C ILE A 242 12.96 4.22 39.45
N MET A 243 12.33 4.96 40.35
CA MET A 243 12.66 4.84 41.79
C MET A 243 12.27 3.45 42.32
N PRO A 244 13.09 2.85 43.19
CA PRO A 244 12.80 1.55 43.77
C PRO A 244 11.45 1.53 44.49
N ALA A 245 10.56 0.62 44.08
CA ALA A 245 9.24 0.42 44.64
C ALA A 245 8.76 -1.00 44.36
N ARG A 246 7.68 -1.42 45.04
CA ARG A 246 7.02 -2.69 44.70
C ARG A 246 6.46 -2.64 43.29
N ARG A 247 6.42 -3.80 42.60
CA ARG A 247 5.77 -3.95 41.29
C ARG A 247 4.34 -3.36 41.33
N GLY A 248 3.95 -2.74 40.23
CA GLY A 248 2.61 -2.14 40.11
C GLY A 248 2.43 -0.79 40.79
N VAL A 249 3.47 -0.26 41.50
CA VAL A 249 3.40 1.03 42.21
C VAL A 249 3.89 2.21 41.32
N PRO A 250 5.06 2.17 40.67
CA PRO A 250 5.52 3.30 39.84
C PRO A 250 4.58 3.53 38.65
N PRO A 251 3.96 4.73 38.53
CA PRO A 251 3.15 5.05 37.36
C PRO A 251 4.06 5.33 36.17
N ILE A 252 3.77 4.67 35.04
CA ILE A 252 4.45 4.87 33.77
C ILE A 252 3.38 5.29 32.76
N GLU A 253 3.31 6.58 32.48
CA GLU A 253 2.36 7.10 31.52
C GLU A 253 2.92 6.99 30.11
N VAL A 254 2.18 6.33 29.22
CA VAL A 254 2.46 6.26 27.80
C VAL A 254 1.42 7.08 27.07
N THR A 255 1.88 8.11 26.35
CA THR A 255 1.02 9.01 25.59
C THR A 255 1.30 8.86 24.11
N PHE A 256 0.26 8.66 23.32
CA PHE A 256 0.26 8.78 21.88
C PHE A 256 -0.36 10.12 21.49
N ASP A 257 0.36 10.90 20.70
CA ASP A 257 -0.07 12.19 20.16
C ASP A 257 0.09 12.13 18.63
N ILE A 258 -1.01 12.31 17.91
CA ILE A 258 -1.08 12.21 16.44
C ILE A 258 -1.75 13.48 15.91
N ASP A 259 -1.00 14.19 15.08
CA ASP A 259 -1.44 15.40 14.37
C ASP A 259 -2.13 15.08 13.04
#